data_14f6e7c09cf0f3c99e8bbb83909de9bd
#
_entry.id   14f6e7c09cf0f3c99e8bbb83909de9bd
#
_cell.length_a   1.000
_cell.length_b   1.000
_cell.length_c   1.000
_cell.angle_alpha   90.00
_cell.angle_beta   90.00
_cell.angle_gamma   90.00
#
_symmetry.space_group_name_H-M   'P 1'
#
loop_
_entity.id
_entity.type
_entity.pdbx_description
1 polymer ?
#
loop_
_entity_poly.entity_id
_entity_poly.type
_entity_poly.pdbx_seq_one_letter_code
_entity_poly.pdbx_strand_id
1 'polypeptide(L)'
;TARVGAGASLSGKVIGIDVIALGEHHRPEYSISTPETVLAGIATRTSRIRLASGVTVLSSDDPVRVFQRFATVDALSHGRAEVILGRGSFTESFPLFGYDLRDYDLLFEEKIELFAKLLEEKPVTWSGTVRAPLENADVFPKTESGHLSTWVGVGGTPESVIRTARYGFPLML
;
A
#
# COMPACT_ATOMS: atom_id res chain seq x y z
N THR A 1 -14.79 12.72 -17.86
CA THR A 1 -14.26 11.36 -18.07
C THR A 1 -12.74 11.47 -18.11
N ALA A 2 -12.08 11.34 -16.96
CA ALA A 2 -10.63 11.34 -16.88
C ALA A 2 -10.11 10.12 -17.64
N ARG A 3 -9.43 10.34 -18.73
CA ARG A 3 -8.62 9.30 -19.35
C ARG A 3 -7.38 9.16 -18.48
N VAL A 4 -7.20 8.03 -17.83
CA VAL A 4 -5.91 7.64 -17.26
C VAL A 4 -4.95 7.65 -18.47
N GLY A 5 -4.15 8.70 -18.56
CA GLY A 5 -3.18 8.84 -19.62
C GLY A 5 -2.10 7.79 -19.43
N ALA A 6 -2.23 6.64 -20.09
CA ALA A 6 -1.13 5.71 -20.29
C ALA A 6 -0.10 6.37 -21.22
N GLY A 7 0.47 7.49 -20.78
CA GLY A 7 1.51 8.23 -21.47
C GLY A 7 2.92 7.68 -21.26
N ALA A 8 3.05 6.49 -20.72
CA ALA A 8 4.29 5.74 -20.83
C ALA A 8 4.30 5.09 -22.23
N SER A 9 4.79 5.82 -23.23
CA SER A 9 5.08 5.25 -24.53
C SER A 9 5.96 4.03 -24.34
N LEU A 10 5.42 2.85 -24.63
CA LEU A 10 6.16 1.59 -24.74
C LEU A 10 7.00 1.53 -26.02
N SER A 11 7.44 2.67 -26.54
CA SER A 11 8.43 2.72 -27.60
C SER A 11 9.77 2.30 -27.02
N GLY A 12 10.14 1.07 -27.22
CA GLY A 12 11.39 0.33 -27.17
C GLY A 12 12.70 0.91 -26.62
N LYS A 13 12.69 2.02 -25.89
CA LYS A 13 13.84 2.53 -25.16
C LYS A 13 13.75 2.11 -23.71
N VAL A 14 14.59 1.17 -23.31
CA VAL A 14 14.87 0.88 -21.89
C VAL A 14 15.52 2.12 -21.29
N ILE A 15 14.74 2.95 -20.61
CA ILE A 15 15.23 4.18 -19.94
C ILE A 15 15.83 3.90 -18.57
N GLY A 16 15.97 2.62 -18.18
CA GLY A 16 16.66 2.26 -16.93
C GLY A 16 15.91 2.67 -15.65
N ILE A 17 14.57 2.80 -15.70
CA ILE A 17 13.76 3.01 -14.50
C ILE A 17 13.50 1.66 -13.82
N ASP A 18 13.83 1.57 -12.54
CA ASP A 18 13.72 0.33 -11.76
C ASP A 18 12.35 0.18 -11.08
N VAL A 19 11.72 1.28 -10.70
CA VAL A 19 10.44 1.29 -9.95
C VAL A 19 9.50 2.33 -10.52
N ILE A 20 8.21 2.00 -10.66
CA ILE A 20 7.13 2.96 -10.82
C ILE A 20 6.32 2.98 -9.53
N ALA A 21 6.08 4.17 -8.97
CA ALA A 21 5.23 4.35 -7.80
C ALA A 21 4.02 5.24 -8.14
N LEU A 22 2.83 4.81 -7.75
CA LEU A 22 1.58 5.52 -7.99
C LEU A 22 0.95 5.97 -6.68
N GLY A 23 0.62 7.27 -6.57
CA GLY A 23 -0.06 7.84 -5.42
C GLY A 23 -1.55 7.48 -5.39
N GLU A 24 -2.10 7.40 -4.17
CA GLU A 24 -3.52 7.30 -3.89
C GLU A 24 -4.07 8.68 -3.51
N HIS A 25 -5.05 9.16 -4.26
CA HIS A 25 -5.71 10.44 -4.00
C HIS A 25 -7.21 10.36 -4.29
N HIS A 26 -8.00 11.04 -3.47
CA HIS A 26 -9.46 11.09 -3.58
C HIS A 26 -9.94 12.52 -3.87
N ARG A 27 -9.23 13.24 -4.75
CA ARG A 27 -9.45 14.65 -5.11
C ARG A 27 -9.63 14.80 -6.61
N PRO A 28 -10.37 15.83 -7.06
CA PRO A 28 -10.68 16.01 -8.48
C PRO A 28 -9.42 16.26 -9.36
N GLU A 29 -8.32 16.74 -8.78
CA GLU A 29 -7.08 17.01 -9.51
C GLU A 29 -6.28 15.75 -9.82
N TYR A 30 -6.60 14.62 -9.18
CA TYR A 30 -5.90 13.35 -9.33
C TYR A 30 -6.79 12.28 -9.98
N SER A 31 -6.19 11.46 -10.82
CA SER A 31 -6.92 10.43 -11.58
C SER A 31 -6.87 9.04 -10.95
N ILE A 32 -6.06 8.84 -9.91
CA ILE A 32 -5.80 7.52 -9.32
C ILE A 32 -6.22 7.54 -7.84
N SER A 33 -7.26 6.76 -7.54
CA SER A 33 -7.72 6.49 -6.17
C SER A 33 -7.44 5.05 -5.72
N THR A 34 -7.11 4.17 -6.66
CA THR A 34 -6.84 2.75 -6.44
C THR A 34 -5.57 2.37 -7.19
N PRO A 35 -4.39 2.72 -6.66
CA PRO A 35 -3.12 2.52 -7.36
C PRO A 35 -2.89 1.06 -7.73
N GLU A 36 -3.25 0.10 -6.90
CA GLU A 36 -3.09 -1.33 -7.14
C GLU A 36 -3.84 -1.81 -8.39
N THR A 37 -4.98 -1.20 -8.72
CA THR A 37 -5.73 -1.53 -9.94
C THR A 37 -4.96 -1.13 -11.19
N VAL A 38 -4.33 0.05 -11.16
CA VAL A 38 -3.50 0.52 -12.27
C VAL A 38 -2.20 -0.29 -12.36
N LEU A 39 -1.59 -0.60 -11.21
CA LEU A 39 -0.39 -1.44 -11.12
C LEU A 39 -0.63 -2.84 -11.67
N ALA A 40 -1.80 -3.45 -11.42
CA ALA A 40 -2.20 -4.73 -12.02
C ALA A 40 -2.24 -4.66 -13.55
N GLY A 41 -2.76 -3.55 -14.11
CA GLY A 41 -2.74 -3.30 -15.55
C GLY A 41 -1.33 -3.14 -16.13
N ILE A 42 -0.40 -2.53 -15.37
CA ILE A 42 1.01 -2.39 -15.76
C ILE A 42 1.74 -3.73 -15.63
N ALA A 43 1.42 -4.53 -14.59
CA ALA A 43 2.03 -5.85 -14.35
C ALA A 43 1.97 -6.74 -15.59
N THR A 44 0.81 -6.79 -16.25
CA THR A 44 0.57 -7.64 -17.42
C THR A 44 1.27 -7.14 -18.71
N ARG A 45 1.84 -5.94 -18.68
CA ARG A 45 2.46 -5.29 -19.85
C ARG A 45 3.96 -5.06 -19.69
N THR A 46 4.51 -5.42 -18.55
CA THR A 46 5.92 -5.23 -18.21
C THR A 46 6.47 -6.48 -17.55
N SER A 47 7.79 -6.66 -17.58
CA SER A 47 8.44 -7.86 -17.02
C SER A 47 9.60 -7.57 -16.07
N ARG A 48 10.00 -6.33 -15.89
CA ARG A 48 11.20 -5.97 -15.09
C ARG A 48 10.95 -4.90 -14.06
N ILE A 49 10.19 -3.86 -14.39
CA ILE A 49 9.94 -2.72 -13.50
C ILE A 49 9.18 -3.17 -12.27
N ARG A 50 9.61 -2.74 -11.08
CA ARG A 50 8.90 -2.95 -9.83
C ARG A 50 7.71 -2.00 -9.72
N LEU A 51 6.67 -2.44 -9.07
CA LEU A 51 5.34 -1.83 -9.08
C LEU A 51 4.95 -1.44 -7.66
N ALA A 52 5.05 -0.15 -7.36
CA ALA A 52 4.85 0.37 -6.01
C ALA A 52 3.63 1.30 -5.91
N SER A 53 2.98 1.35 -4.76
CA SER A 53 2.18 2.52 -4.38
C SER A 53 3.09 3.60 -3.77
N GLY A 54 2.74 4.85 -3.91
CA GLY A 54 3.51 5.92 -3.32
C GLY A 54 2.65 7.12 -2.90
N VAL A 55 1.84 6.94 -1.87
CA VAL A 55 1.65 5.86 -0.88
C VAL A 55 0.26 5.23 -0.99
N THR A 56 0.06 4.06 -0.36
CA THR A 56 -1.27 3.57 0.02
C THR A 56 -1.64 4.20 1.36
N VAL A 57 -2.80 4.84 1.44
CA VAL A 57 -3.29 5.52 2.66
C VAL A 57 -3.86 4.49 3.65
N LEU A 58 -2.98 3.83 4.39
CA LEU A 58 -3.37 2.75 5.31
C LEU A 58 -4.33 3.22 6.41
N SER A 59 -4.23 4.50 6.84
CA SER A 59 -5.12 5.05 7.88
C SER A 59 -6.60 4.94 7.51
N SER A 60 -6.95 5.09 6.24
CA SER A 60 -8.34 5.04 5.76
C SER A 60 -8.70 3.76 5.01
N ASP A 61 -7.83 2.75 5.00
CA ASP A 61 -8.08 1.45 4.36
C ASP A 61 -8.03 0.30 5.39
N ASP A 62 -8.49 -0.88 5.01
CA ASP A 62 -8.38 -2.10 5.83
C ASP A 62 -7.06 -2.83 5.52
N PRO A 63 -6.21 -3.13 6.52
CA PRO A 63 -4.91 -3.77 6.31
C PRO A 63 -5.00 -5.13 5.60
N VAL A 64 -6.03 -5.91 5.89
CA VAL A 64 -6.26 -7.22 5.23
C VAL A 64 -6.51 -7.00 3.74
N ARG A 65 -7.35 -6.01 3.38
CA ARG A 65 -7.64 -5.71 1.98
C ARG A 65 -6.43 -5.17 1.25
N VAL A 66 -5.64 -4.32 1.89
CA VAL A 66 -4.37 -3.83 1.32
C VAL A 66 -3.44 -5.00 1.02
N PHE A 67 -3.21 -5.89 2.00
CA PHE A 67 -2.39 -7.07 1.80
C PHE A 67 -2.88 -7.93 0.62
N GLN A 68 -4.19 -8.26 0.58
CA GLN A 68 -4.78 -9.07 -0.48
C GLN A 68 -4.61 -8.47 -1.87
N ARG A 69 -4.81 -7.15 -2.00
CA ARG A 69 -4.66 -6.46 -3.28
C ARG A 69 -3.21 -6.49 -3.77
N PHE A 70 -2.25 -6.23 -2.88
CA PHE A 70 -0.84 -6.28 -3.25
C PHE A 70 -0.32 -7.70 -3.45
N ALA A 71 -0.79 -8.70 -2.72
CA ALA A 71 -0.51 -10.10 -3.01
C ALA A 71 -1.03 -10.52 -4.40
N THR A 72 -2.18 -9.98 -4.82
CA THR A 72 -2.70 -10.19 -6.17
C THR A 72 -1.82 -9.52 -7.23
N VAL A 73 -1.37 -8.27 -6.99
CA VAL A 73 -0.41 -7.60 -7.90
C VAL A 73 0.91 -8.33 -7.95
N ASP A 74 1.37 -8.89 -6.83
CA ASP A 74 2.58 -9.70 -6.74
C ASP A 74 2.50 -10.92 -7.65
N ALA A 75 1.41 -11.68 -7.56
CA ALA A 75 1.15 -12.83 -8.43
C ALA A 75 1.09 -12.43 -9.92
N LEU A 76 0.34 -11.37 -10.27
CA LEU A 76 0.25 -10.89 -11.65
C LEU A 76 1.57 -10.38 -12.21
N SER A 77 2.47 -9.94 -11.37
CA SER A 77 3.75 -9.35 -11.74
C SER A 77 4.94 -10.30 -11.60
N HIS A 78 4.72 -11.52 -11.10
CA HIS A 78 5.79 -12.48 -10.77
C HIS A 78 6.79 -11.90 -9.78
N GLY A 79 6.29 -11.47 -8.61
CA GLY A 79 7.11 -11.04 -7.48
C GLY A 79 7.66 -9.61 -7.57
N ARG A 80 7.02 -8.70 -8.34
CA ARG A 80 7.50 -7.32 -8.53
C ARG A 80 6.70 -6.27 -7.75
N ALA A 81 5.73 -6.68 -6.94
CA ALA A 81 4.92 -5.75 -6.16
C ALA A 81 5.69 -5.17 -4.97
N GLU A 82 5.47 -3.89 -4.72
CA GLU A 82 5.92 -3.19 -3.53
C GLU A 82 4.79 -2.33 -2.98
N VAL A 83 4.73 -2.15 -1.67
CA VAL A 83 3.78 -1.25 -1.05
C VAL A 83 4.49 -0.22 -0.19
N ILE A 84 4.17 1.05 -0.39
CA ILE A 84 4.61 2.12 0.50
C ILE A 84 3.38 2.57 1.28
N LEU A 85 3.38 2.28 2.58
CA LEU A 85 2.29 2.63 3.48
C LEU A 85 2.45 4.06 3.98
N GLY A 86 1.36 4.80 4.02
CA GLY A 86 1.34 6.16 4.53
C GLY A 86 0.11 6.46 5.38
N ARG A 87 0.21 7.52 6.19
CA ARG A 87 -0.92 8.04 6.97
C ARG A 87 -1.92 8.84 6.13
N GLY A 88 -1.48 9.30 4.95
CA GLY A 88 -2.22 10.25 4.13
C GLY A 88 -1.98 11.70 4.57
N SER A 89 -1.32 12.49 3.71
CA SER A 89 -1.15 13.94 3.90
C SER A 89 -2.40 14.72 3.48
N PHE A 90 -3.17 14.18 2.56
CA PHE A 90 -4.49 14.65 2.19
C PHE A 90 -5.54 13.90 3.02
N THR A 91 -6.46 14.62 3.63
CA THR A 91 -7.35 14.08 4.65
C THR A 91 -8.75 13.74 4.16
N GLU A 92 -9.04 13.96 2.88
CA GLU A 92 -10.36 13.73 2.28
C GLU A 92 -10.81 12.27 2.30
N SER A 93 -9.89 11.30 2.36
CA SER A 93 -10.22 9.88 2.46
C SER A 93 -10.89 9.52 3.80
N PHE A 94 -10.59 10.25 4.88
CA PHE A 94 -11.14 9.95 6.20
C PHE A 94 -12.67 10.06 6.24
N PRO A 95 -13.30 11.23 5.97
CA PRO A 95 -14.76 11.30 5.95
C PRO A 95 -15.37 10.48 4.82
N LEU A 96 -14.67 10.31 3.69
CA LEU A 96 -15.16 9.52 2.56
C LEU A 96 -15.36 8.04 2.94
N PHE A 97 -14.47 7.49 3.77
CA PHE A 97 -14.54 6.11 4.24
C PHE A 97 -15.07 5.96 5.66
N GLY A 98 -15.60 7.04 6.25
CA GLY A 98 -16.26 7.00 7.56
C GLY A 98 -15.31 7.03 8.75
N TYR A 99 -14.08 7.51 8.59
CA TYR A 99 -13.13 7.69 9.67
C TYR A 99 -13.11 9.12 10.20
N ASP A 100 -12.87 9.27 11.50
CA ASP A 100 -12.70 10.58 12.15
C ASP A 100 -11.21 10.96 12.16
N LEU A 101 -10.91 12.21 11.80
CA LEU A 101 -9.54 12.74 11.84
C LEU A 101 -8.95 12.82 13.26
N ARG A 102 -9.78 12.79 14.30
CA ARG A 102 -9.31 12.70 15.69
C ARG A 102 -8.56 11.40 15.96
N ASP A 103 -8.84 10.36 15.20
CA ASP A 103 -8.22 9.04 15.34
C ASP A 103 -7.03 8.85 14.38
N TYR A 104 -6.54 9.93 13.76
CA TYR A 104 -5.53 9.90 12.71
C TYR A 104 -4.28 9.06 13.05
N ASP A 105 -3.71 9.29 14.24
CA ASP A 105 -2.52 8.54 14.66
C ASP A 105 -2.88 7.11 15.09
N LEU A 106 -3.98 6.92 15.81
CA LEU A 106 -4.46 5.62 16.28
C LEU A 106 -4.77 4.68 15.10
N LEU A 107 -5.47 5.20 14.08
CA LEU A 107 -5.80 4.46 12.87
C LEU A 107 -4.54 3.88 12.20
N PHE A 108 -3.52 4.69 12.04
CA PHE A 108 -2.29 4.24 11.41
C PHE A 108 -1.51 3.26 12.29
N GLU A 109 -1.40 3.54 13.60
CA GLU A 109 -0.65 2.71 14.55
C GLU A 109 -1.22 1.28 14.64
N GLU A 110 -2.54 1.14 14.85
CA GLU A 110 -3.17 -0.17 14.93
C GLU A 110 -3.16 -0.92 13.59
N LYS A 111 -3.34 -0.19 12.49
CA LYS A 111 -3.38 -0.80 11.16
C LYS A 111 -2.01 -1.24 10.66
N ILE A 112 -0.94 -0.50 10.96
CA ILE A 112 0.42 -0.93 10.59
C ILE A 112 0.86 -2.14 11.43
N GLU A 113 0.44 -2.22 12.70
CA GLU A 113 0.70 -3.40 13.54
C GLU A 113 0.06 -4.65 12.92
N LEU A 114 -1.22 -4.56 12.55
CA LEU A 114 -1.89 -5.67 11.88
C LEU A 114 -1.22 -6.01 10.55
N PHE A 115 -0.87 -5.00 9.75
CA PHE A 115 -0.22 -5.22 8.46
C PHE A 115 1.13 -5.94 8.60
N ALA A 116 1.92 -5.59 9.62
CA ALA A 116 3.19 -6.27 9.91
C ALA A 116 2.99 -7.77 10.21
N LYS A 117 1.91 -8.13 10.93
CA LYS A 117 1.56 -9.54 11.18
C LYS A 117 1.13 -10.27 9.91
N LEU A 118 0.40 -9.59 9.01
CA LEU A 118 -0.02 -10.17 7.74
C LEU A 118 1.15 -10.53 6.81
N LEU A 119 2.25 -9.77 6.89
CA LEU A 119 3.48 -10.04 6.13
C LEU A 119 4.19 -11.34 6.53
N GLU A 120 3.90 -11.89 7.69
CA GLU A 120 4.39 -13.22 8.07
C GLU A 120 3.74 -14.37 7.28
N GLU A 121 2.62 -14.10 6.61
CA GLU A 121 1.85 -15.05 5.81
C GLU A 121 1.37 -16.31 6.59
N LYS A 122 1.26 -16.18 7.90
CA LYS A 122 0.73 -17.18 8.83
C LYS A 122 -0.67 -16.79 9.30
N PRO A 123 -1.43 -17.71 9.93
CA PRO A 123 -2.67 -17.34 10.60
C PRO A 123 -2.45 -16.24 11.64
N VAL A 124 -3.26 -15.18 11.57
CA VAL A 124 -3.13 -13.97 12.39
C VAL A 124 -4.16 -13.96 13.49
N THR A 125 -3.70 -13.71 14.73
CA THR A 125 -4.52 -13.27 15.85
C THR A 125 -4.13 -11.84 16.20
N TRP A 126 -5.10 -10.93 16.16
CA TRP A 126 -4.91 -9.51 16.42
C TRP A 126 -6.18 -8.89 16.99
N SER A 127 -6.06 -7.92 17.87
CA SER A 127 -7.17 -7.13 18.39
C SER A 127 -6.76 -5.67 18.56
N GLY A 128 -7.68 -4.79 18.27
CA GLY A 128 -7.54 -3.34 18.42
C GLY A 128 -8.90 -2.68 18.56
N THR A 129 -8.93 -1.36 18.40
CA THR A 129 -10.14 -0.56 18.58
C THR A 129 -10.72 -0.05 17.25
N VAL A 130 -9.90 0.02 16.20
CA VAL A 130 -10.28 0.62 14.90
C VAL A 130 -10.91 -0.37 13.91
N ARG A 131 -10.88 -1.65 14.22
CA ARG A 131 -11.57 -2.71 13.45
C ARG A 131 -11.84 -3.95 14.30
N ALA A 132 -12.71 -4.82 13.80
CA ALA A 132 -12.99 -6.10 14.43
C ALA A 132 -11.71 -6.97 14.57
N PRO A 133 -11.56 -7.72 15.67
CA PRO A 133 -10.41 -8.59 15.89
C PRO A 133 -10.34 -9.71 14.85
N LEU A 134 -9.15 -10.27 14.70
CA LEU A 134 -8.90 -11.50 13.97
C LEU A 134 -8.50 -12.59 14.98
N GLU A 135 -9.01 -13.80 14.78
CA GLU A 135 -8.75 -14.93 15.66
C GLU A 135 -8.29 -16.11 14.81
N ASN A 136 -6.99 -16.42 14.84
CA ASN A 136 -6.36 -17.48 14.03
C ASN A 136 -6.79 -17.42 12.54
N ALA A 137 -6.90 -16.21 12.00
CA ALA A 137 -7.43 -15.98 10.66
C ALA A 137 -6.34 -16.16 9.60
N ASP A 138 -6.54 -17.10 8.68
CA ASP A 138 -5.64 -17.27 7.55
C ASP A 138 -6.11 -16.40 6.38
N VAL A 139 -5.21 -15.54 5.87
CA VAL A 139 -5.51 -14.55 4.84
C VAL A 139 -4.94 -14.98 3.50
N PHE A 140 -5.76 -14.95 2.47
CA PHE A 140 -5.42 -15.32 1.10
C PHE A 140 -5.74 -14.18 0.11
N PRO A 141 -5.02 -14.13 -1.06
CA PRO A 141 -3.91 -15.01 -1.43
C PRO A 141 -2.65 -14.73 -0.61
N LYS A 142 -1.73 -15.70 -0.58
CA LYS A 142 -0.34 -15.45 -0.18
C LYS A 142 0.41 -14.82 -1.35
N THR A 143 1.57 -14.21 -1.09
CA THR A 143 2.40 -13.68 -2.17
C THR A 143 3.05 -14.81 -2.97
N GLU A 144 3.27 -14.61 -4.25
CA GLU A 144 3.98 -15.59 -5.09
C GLU A 144 5.46 -15.65 -4.73
N SER A 145 6.03 -14.49 -4.37
CA SER A 145 7.42 -14.37 -3.97
C SER A 145 7.72 -14.87 -2.55
N GLY A 146 6.69 -15.11 -1.72
CA GLY A 146 6.84 -15.38 -0.28
C GLY A 146 7.28 -14.14 0.52
N HIS A 147 7.23 -12.96 -0.09
CA HIS A 147 7.61 -11.70 0.53
C HIS A 147 7.01 -10.50 -0.21
N LEU A 148 6.28 -9.65 0.49
CA LEU A 148 5.83 -8.37 -0.02
C LEU A 148 6.76 -7.24 0.46
N SER A 149 7.53 -6.68 -0.46
CA SER A 149 8.38 -5.52 -0.16
C SER A 149 7.54 -4.36 0.36
N THR A 150 7.76 -3.99 1.61
CA THR A 150 6.96 -2.99 2.32
C THR A 150 7.84 -1.86 2.83
N TRP A 151 7.42 -0.63 2.58
CA TRP A 151 8.06 0.60 3.00
C TRP A 151 7.07 1.45 3.78
N VAL A 152 7.55 2.41 4.54
CA VAL A 152 6.70 3.43 5.16
C VAL A 152 7.11 4.82 4.68
N GLY A 153 6.15 5.55 4.13
CA GLY A 153 6.30 6.95 3.78
C GLY A 153 6.29 7.82 5.04
N VAL A 154 7.35 8.59 5.27
CA VAL A 154 7.49 9.44 6.43
C VAL A 154 7.58 10.91 6.02
N GLY A 155 6.84 11.78 6.72
CA GLY A 155 6.80 13.22 6.48
C GLY A 155 7.91 14.01 7.21
N GLY A 156 8.99 13.33 7.64
CA GLY A 156 10.14 13.99 8.26
C GLY A 156 10.02 14.28 9.76
N THR A 157 8.95 13.83 10.45
CA THR A 157 8.87 13.95 11.91
C THR A 157 9.61 12.82 12.60
N PRO A 158 10.34 13.09 13.72
CA PRO A 158 11.05 12.05 14.46
C PRO A 158 10.14 10.88 14.88
N GLU A 159 8.90 11.16 15.26
CA GLU A 159 7.92 10.16 15.70
C GLU A 159 7.57 9.18 14.58
N SER A 160 7.47 9.64 13.34
CA SER A 160 7.18 8.76 12.20
C SER A 160 8.35 7.83 11.88
N VAL A 161 9.58 8.31 12.05
CA VAL A 161 10.81 7.51 11.89
C VAL A 161 10.89 6.42 12.97
N ILE A 162 10.68 6.80 14.25
CA ILE A 162 10.70 5.86 15.39
C ILE A 162 9.61 4.78 15.21
N ARG A 163 8.40 5.19 14.81
CA ARG A 163 7.29 4.26 14.54
C ARG A 163 7.67 3.23 13.50
N THR A 164 8.22 3.66 12.39
CA THR A 164 8.63 2.78 11.30
C THR A 164 9.72 1.80 11.74
N ALA A 165 10.70 2.28 12.50
CA ALA A 165 11.80 1.47 13.01
C ALA A 165 11.33 0.34 13.95
N ARG A 166 10.22 0.54 14.72
CA ARG A 166 9.65 -0.49 15.60
C ARG A 166 9.23 -1.74 14.84
N TYR A 167 8.78 -1.60 13.60
CA TYR A 167 8.33 -2.70 12.76
C TYR A 167 9.42 -3.18 11.78
N GLY A 168 10.61 -2.59 11.83
CA GLY A 168 11.71 -2.96 10.94
C GLY A 168 11.51 -2.58 9.48
N PHE A 169 10.57 -1.68 9.17
CA PHE A 169 10.31 -1.26 7.79
C PHE A 169 11.34 -0.22 7.32
N PRO A 170 11.78 -0.31 6.07
CA PRO A 170 12.54 0.76 5.43
C PRO A 170 11.69 2.02 5.24
N LEU A 171 12.36 3.17 5.23
CA LEU A 171 11.75 4.49 5.10
C LEU A 171 11.75 4.95 3.64
N MET A 172 10.67 5.64 3.26
CA MET A 172 10.58 6.46 2.05
C MET A 172 10.38 7.92 2.49
N LEU A 173 11.29 8.82 2.08
CA LEU A 173 11.26 10.26 2.35
C LEU A 173 10.66 11.02 1.17
#